data_c0ea87d50c60fd7a9a2b878250cd9352
#
_entry.id   c0ea87d50c60fd7a9a2b878250cd9352
#
_cell.length_a   1.000
_cell.length_b   1.000
_cell.length_c   1.000
_cell.angle_alpha   90.00
_cell.angle_beta   90.00
_cell.angle_gamma   90.00
#
_symmetry.space_group_name_H-M   'P 1'
#
loop_
_entity.id
_entity.type
_entity.pdbx_description
1 polymer ?
#
loop_
_entity_poly.entity_id
_entity_poly.type
_entity_poly.pdbx_seq_one_letter_code
_entity_poly.pdbx_strand_id
1 'polypeptide(L)'
;MSPDGLVTGEVAPVVSSDLDGGDTSFDVISAGEQAAVHEVLVVTLCEQALMAMTHSRWSQAEVLAGEARTVFRRAGVQKSYAIPLICAVQARAALHRGDVPAARQELIGAQRLRHLLTYAMPRIATQTRIELVRVYLALGDLAGAETLIREIDELLQRRPDMSSLAGEARVLQARLPEERCPSASGESALTCAELRLLPMLATHLTFPQIAATMSLSPNTIKSQAYSLYRKLGVSSRTEAVARSRQRALLKRDG
;
A
#
# COMPACT_ATOMS: atom_id res chain seq x y z
N MET A 1 -67.70 37.55 -51.06
CA MET A 1 -68.28 36.68 -50.03
C MET A 1 -67.20 36.45 -49.02
N SER A 2 -67.41 37.08 -47.90
CA SER A 2 -66.61 37.01 -46.61
C SER A 2 -66.67 35.60 -46.01
N PRO A 3 -66.07 35.37 -44.84
CA PRO A 3 -65.59 36.29 -43.84
C PRO A 3 -64.33 35.80 -43.07
N ASP A 4 -63.84 36.72 -42.30
CA ASP A 4 -63.29 36.64 -40.89
C ASP A 4 -62.36 35.51 -40.50
N GLY A 5 -61.21 35.94 -40.09
CA GLY A 5 -60.28 35.20 -39.24
C GLY A 5 -59.55 36.14 -38.29
N LEU A 6 -60.12 36.35 -37.11
CA LEU A 6 -59.52 37.05 -35.98
C LEU A 6 -58.19 36.38 -35.61
N VAL A 7 -57.12 37.16 -35.64
CA VAL A 7 -55.86 36.80 -35.04
C VAL A 7 -55.90 37.24 -33.57
N THR A 8 -56.17 36.31 -32.69
CA THR A 8 -55.94 36.48 -31.26
C THR A 8 -54.45 36.33 -31.00
N GLY A 9 -53.82 37.45 -30.66
CA GLY A 9 -52.46 37.48 -30.17
C GLY A 9 -52.38 36.82 -28.80
N GLU A 10 -51.78 35.66 -28.79
CA GLU A 10 -51.38 34.97 -27.55
C GLU A 10 -50.09 35.61 -27.04
N VAL A 11 -50.24 36.39 -25.98
CA VAL A 11 -49.10 36.94 -25.24
C VAL A 11 -48.45 35.79 -24.50
N ALA A 12 -47.28 35.39 -24.96
CA ALA A 12 -46.44 34.45 -24.23
C ALA A 12 -46.08 35.03 -22.85
N PRO A 13 -46.15 34.27 -21.77
CA PRO A 13 -45.70 34.74 -20.46
C PRO A 13 -44.19 34.93 -20.50
N VAL A 14 -43.75 36.12 -20.12
CA VAL A 14 -42.36 36.39 -19.80
C VAL A 14 -41.97 35.50 -18.61
N VAL A 15 -41.24 34.46 -18.88
CA VAL A 15 -40.62 33.66 -17.85
C VAL A 15 -39.53 34.52 -17.22
N SER A 16 -39.82 34.96 -16.03
CA SER A 16 -38.82 35.58 -15.14
C SER A 16 -37.76 34.54 -14.84
N SER A 17 -36.68 34.55 -15.60
CA SER A 17 -35.44 33.89 -15.27
C SER A 17 -34.62 34.79 -14.39
N ASP A 18 -34.93 34.83 -13.12
CA ASP A 18 -33.99 35.37 -12.15
C ASP A 18 -34.31 34.80 -10.76
N LEU A 19 -33.25 34.37 -10.10
CA LEU A 19 -33.14 33.96 -8.72
C LEU A 19 -33.15 32.43 -8.46
N ASP A 20 -32.24 31.72 -9.12
CA ASP A 20 -31.79 30.40 -8.59
C ASP A 20 -30.26 30.31 -8.55
N GLY A 21 -29.57 31.45 -8.33
CA GLY A 21 -28.11 31.52 -8.16
C GLY A 21 -27.64 31.28 -6.74
N GLY A 22 -28.56 31.09 -5.78
CA GLY A 22 -28.21 30.96 -4.36
C GLY A 22 -27.93 29.57 -3.86
N ASP A 23 -28.49 28.56 -4.53
CA ASP A 23 -28.45 27.17 -4.01
C ASP A 23 -27.21 26.40 -4.46
N THR A 24 -26.68 26.67 -5.63
CA THR A 24 -25.50 25.98 -6.16
C THR A 24 -24.20 26.31 -5.41
N SER A 25 -24.05 27.53 -4.88
CA SER A 25 -22.88 27.89 -4.06
C SER A 25 -22.91 27.23 -2.69
N PHE A 26 -24.08 27.10 -2.09
CA PHE A 26 -24.24 26.43 -0.80
C PHE A 26 -24.02 24.92 -0.92
N ASP A 27 -24.53 24.29 -1.97
CA ASP A 27 -24.32 22.87 -2.25
C ASP A 27 -22.87 22.54 -2.59
N VAL A 28 -22.16 23.42 -3.28
CA VAL A 28 -20.72 23.23 -3.58
C VAL A 28 -19.87 23.38 -2.32
N ILE A 29 -20.18 24.30 -1.42
CA ILE A 29 -19.48 24.46 -0.14
C ILE A 29 -19.75 23.23 0.74
N SER A 30 -21.00 22.80 0.86
CA SER A 30 -21.37 21.61 1.63
C SER A 30 -20.76 20.33 1.07
N ALA A 31 -20.67 20.17 -0.25
CA ALA A 31 -20.01 19.04 -0.89
C ALA A 31 -18.51 19.02 -0.62
N GLY A 32 -17.85 20.19 -0.63
CA GLY A 32 -16.44 20.32 -0.27
C GLY A 32 -16.15 19.98 1.19
N GLU A 33 -16.99 20.45 2.09
CA GLU A 33 -16.90 20.14 3.51
C GLU A 33 -17.14 18.66 3.79
N GLN A 34 -18.12 18.04 3.14
CA GLN A 34 -18.38 16.61 3.24
C GLN A 34 -17.19 15.79 2.72
N ALA A 35 -16.57 16.19 1.61
CA ALA A 35 -15.38 15.54 1.08
C ALA A 35 -14.22 15.61 2.07
N ALA A 36 -14.00 16.77 2.70
CA ALA A 36 -12.96 16.95 3.72
C ALA A 36 -13.19 16.08 4.95
N VAL A 37 -14.43 15.97 5.44
CA VAL A 37 -14.79 15.09 6.55
C VAL A 37 -14.52 13.63 6.21
N HIS A 38 -14.87 13.18 4.99
CA HIS A 38 -14.58 11.82 4.55
C HIS A 38 -13.08 11.55 4.44
N GLU A 39 -12.27 12.52 3.98
CA GLU A 39 -10.81 12.37 3.94
C GLU A 39 -10.20 12.20 5.33
N VAL A 40 -10.61 13.03 6.29
CA VAL A 40 -10.17 12.91 7.69
C VAL A 40 -10.55 11.56 8.27
N LEU A 41 -11.79 11.11 8.05
CA LEU A 41 -12.25 9.81 8.53
C LEU A 41 -11.42 8.66 7.93
N VAL A 42 -11.18 8.70 6.62
CA VAL A 42 -10.36 7.70 5.92
C VAL A 42 -8.93 7.65 6.47
N VAL A 43 -8.30 8.80 6.66
CA VAL A 43 -6.94 8.87 7.23
C VAL A 43 -6.94 8.31 8.66
N THR A 44 -7.93 8.68 9.48
CA THR A 44 -8.07 8.17 10.86
C THR A 44 -8.21 6.64 10.88
N LEU A 45 -9.04 6.07 10.02
CA LEU A 45 -9.20 4.60 9.91
C LEU A 45 -7.89 3.92 9.48
N CYS A 46 -7.16 4.53 8.54
CA CYS A 46 -5.85 4.01 8.13
C CYS A 46 -4.83 4.05 9.28
N GLU A 47 -4.76 5.15 10.04
CA GLU A 47 -3.86 5.28 11.20
C GLU A 47 -4.22 4.25 12.29
N GLN A 48 -5.51 4.05 12.58
CA GLN A 48 -5.95 3.01 13.51
C GLN A 48 -5.60 1.60 13.02
N ALA A 49 -5.72 1.33 11.71
CA ALA A 49 -5.30 0.07 11.12
C ALA A 49 -3.78 -0.14 11.30
N LEU A 50 -2.96 0.89 11.06
CA LEU A 50 -1.52 0.84 11.28
C LEU A 50 -1.15 0.60 12.74
N MET A 51 -1.84 1.25 13.67
CA MET A 51 -1.68 0.98 15.12
C MET A 51 -2.05 -0.46 15.46
N ALA A 52 -3.14 -0.99 14.92
CA ALA A 52 -3.53 -2.38 15.14
C ALA A 52 -2.47 -3.35 14.59
N MET A 53 -1.89 -3.07 13.40
CA MET A 53 -0.77 -3.84 12.82
C MET A 53 0.47 -3.82 13.71
N THR A 54 0.81 -2.67 14.30
CA THR A 54 1.95 -2.53 15.20
C THR A 54 1.79 -3.40 16.45
N HIS A 55 0.56 -3.54 16.95
CA HIS A 55 0.23 -4.40 18.09
C HIS A 55 -0.13 -5.84 17.69
N SER A 56 0.16 -6.25 16.44
CA SER A 56 -0.14 -7.59 15.91
C SER A 56 -1.63 -7.96 15.90
N ARG A 57 -2.53 -6.98 16.01
CA ARG A 57 -3.99 -7.15 15.96
C ARG A 57 -4.50 -7.14 14.52
N TRP A 58 -4.05 -8.11 13.73
CA TRP A 58 -4.25 -8.12 12.28
C TRP A 58 -5.70 -8.20 11.84
N SER A 59 -6.54 -8.98 12.54
CA SER A 59 -7.99 -9.04 12.23
C SER A 59 -8.67 -7.67 12.37
N GLN A 60 -8.31 -6.91 13.40
CA GLN A 60 -8.81 -5.54 13.59
C GLN A 60 -8.26 -4.61 12.49
N ALA A 61 -6.99 -4.74 12.15
CA ALA A 61 -6.38 -3.94 11.09
C ALA A 61 -7.05 -4.17 9.73
N GLU A 62 -7.41 -5.40 9.40
CA GLU A 62 -8.11 -5.75 8.16
C GLU A 62 -9.51 -5.13 8.09
N VAL A 63 -10.26 -5.17 9.18
CA VAL A 63 -11.59 -4.54 9.27
C VAL A 63 -11.46 -3.03 9.03
N LEU A 64 -10.59 -2.36 9.77
CA LEU A 64 -10.39 -0.91 9.65
C LEU A 64 -9.91 -0.50 8.25
N ALA A 65 -9.00 -1.27 7.65
CA ALA A 65 -8.55 -1.05 6.28
C ALA A 65 -9.70 -1.21 5.26
N GLY A 66 -10.58 -2.19 5.46
CA GLY A 66 -11.77 -2.40 4.64
C GLY A 66 -12.78 -1.26 4.77
N GLU A 67 -13.00 -0.78 5.98
CA GLU A 67 -13.85 0.38 6.27
C GLU A 67 -13.32 1.65 5.61
N ALA A 68 -12.01 1.93 5.74
CA ALA A 68 -11.37 3.08 5.08
C ALA A 68 -11.63 3.09 3.58
N ARG A 69 -11.46 1.95 2.90
CA ARG A 69 -11.74 1.81 1.48
C ARG A 69 -13.22 1.99 1.15
N THR A 70 -14.11 1.51 2.00
CA THR A 70 -15.56 1.62 1.79
C THR A 70 -16.03 3.06 1.93
N VAL A 71 -15.58 3.77 2.97
CA VAL A 71 -15.87 5.20 3.17
C VAL A 71 -15.35 6.00 1.99
N PHE A 72 -14.11 5.76 1.55
CA PHE A 72 -13.53 6.44 0.41
C PHE A 72 -14.35 6.25 -0.89
N ARG A 73 -14.77 5.02 -1.19
CA ARG A 73 -15.59 4.73 -2.38
C ARG A 73 -16.95 5.41 -2.33
N ARG A 74 -17.58 5.46 -1.16
CA ARG A 74 -18.88 6.13 -0.97
C ARG A 74 -18.79 7.63 -1.15
N ALA A 75 -17.67 8.24 -0.79
CA ALA A 75 -17.44 9.66 -0.97
C ALA A 75 -17.32 10.09 -2.45
N GLY A 76 -17.13 9.16 -3.39
CA GLY A 76 -17.05 9.45 -4.82
C GLY A 76 -15.85 10.31 -5.25
N VAL A 77 -14.89 10.55 -4.35
CA VAL A 77 -13.71 11.40 -4.60
C VAL A 77 -12.71 10.64 -5.48
N GLN A 78 -12.45 11.17 -6.67
CA GLN A 78 -11.54 10.52 -7.63
C GLN A 78 -10.06 10.81 -7.38
N LYS A 79 -9.73 11.95 -6.77
CA LYS A 79 -8.35 12.37 -6.47
C LYS A 79 -8.24 12.82 -5.03
N SER A 80 -7.52 12.07 -4.23
CA SER A 80 -7.26 12.37 -2.82
C SER A 80 -5.87 11.86 -2.43
N TYR A 81 -5.20 12.62 -1.57
CA TYR A 81 -3.93 12.21 -0.96
C TYR A 81 -4.08 10.99 -0.03
N ALA A 82 -5.31 10.67 0.38
CA ALA A 82 -5.57 9.48 1.19
C ALA A 82 -5.47 8.16 0.40
N ILE A 83 -5.64 8.18 -0.93
CA ILE A 83 -5.62 6.96 -1.74
C ILE A 83 -4.31 6.18 -1.62
N PRO A 84 -3.11 6.80 -1.76
CA PRO A 84 -1.86 6.08 -1.58
C PRO A 84 -1.71 5.45 -0.19
N LEU A 85 -2.23 6.10 0.85
CA LEU A 85 -2.22 5.55 2.22
C LEU A 85 -3.14 4.34 2.34
N ILE A 86 -4.37 4.41 1.80
CA ILE A 86 -5.29 3.26 1.74
C ILE A 86 -4.60 2.08 1.04
N CYS A 87 -3.99 2.32 -0.12
CA CYS A 87 -3.29 1.28 -0.87
C CYS A 87 -2.13 0.68 -0.07
N ALA A 88 -1.34 1.49 0.64
CA ALA A 88 -0.23 1.01 1.46
C ALA A 88 -0.72 0.12 2.62
N VAL A 89 -1.78 0.54 3.31
CA VAL A 89 -2.40 -0.23 4.41
C VAL A 89 -2.98 -1.55 3.89
N GLN A 90 -3.69 -1.52 2.76
CA GLN A 90 -4.25 -2.72 2.13
C GLN A 90 -3.15 -3.68 1.63
N ALA A 91 -2.07 -3.15 1.06
CA ALA A 91 -0.92 -3.97 0.64
C ALA A 91 -0.29 -4.71 1.83
N ARG A 92 -0.13 -4.04 2.98
CA ARG A 92 0.37 -4.67 4.20
C ARG A 92 -0.57 -5.75 4.72
N ALA A 93 -1.88 -5.49 4.75
CA ALA A 93 -2.88 -6.48 5.14
C ALA A 93 -2.87 -7.69 4.19
N ALA A 94 -2.78 -7.46 2.88
CA ALA A 94 -2.67 -8.53 1.89
C ALA A 94 -1.41 -9.38 2.09
N LEU A 95 -0.25 -8.76 2.34
CA LEU A 95 0.99 -9.48 2.65
C LEU A 95 0.86 -10.33 3.92
N HIS A 96 0.19 -9.83 4.94
CA HIS A 96 -0.05 -10.61 6.15
C HIS A 96 -0.87 -11.88 5.87
N ARG A 97 -1.88 -11.81 5.00
CA ARG A 97 -2.65 -12.97 4.55
C ARG A 97 -1.88 -13.88 3.60
N GLY A 98 -0.71 -13.43 3.09
CA GLY A 98 0.06 -14.13 2.06
C GLY A 98 -0.47 -13.91 0.64
N ASP A 99 -1.37 -12.95 0.44
CA ASP A 99 -1.91 -12.57 -0.86
C ASP A 99 -0.96 -11.60 -1.56
N VAL A 100 0.13 -12.15 -2.09
CA VAL A 100 1.15 -11.38 -2.82
C VAL A 100 0.60 -10.71 -4.08
N PRO A 101 -0.28 -11.35 -4.89
CA PRO A 101 -0.90 -10.68 -6.03
C PRO A 101 -1.68 -9.43 -5.64
N ALA A 102 -2.54 -9.51 -4.62
CA ALA A 102 -3.30 -8.36 -4.13
C ALA A 102 -2.36 -7.25 -3.61
N ALA A 103 -1.32 -7.61 -2.85
CA ALA A 103 -0.34 -6.65 -2.36
C ALA A 103 0.37 -5.89 -3.51
N ARG A 104 0.72 -6.58 -4.60
CA ARG A 104 1.30 -5.95 -5.80
C ARG A 104 0.33 -5.02 -6.51
N GLN A 105 -0.95 -5.38 -6.61
CA GLN A 105 -1.97 -4.52 -7.19
C GLN A 105 -2.14 -3.21 -6.40
N GLU A 106 -2.19 -3.31 -5.08
CA GLU A 106 -2.26 -2.15 -4.20
C GLU A 106 -1.00 -1.27 -4.31
N LEU A 107 0.18 -1.89 -4.39
CA LEU A 107 1.44 -1.18 -4.59
C LEU A 107 1.44 -0.38 -5.90
N ILE A 108 0.96 -0.98 -7.01
CA ILE A 108 0.81 -0.29 -8.30
C ILE A 108 -0.16 0.88 -8.17
N GLY A 109 -1.27 0.70 -7.46
CA GLY A 109 -2.24 1.75 -7.17
C GLY A 109 -1.61 2.94 -6.43
N ALA A 110 -0.85 2.66 -5.37
CA ALA A 110 -0.12 3.67 -4.62
C ALA A 110 0.92 4.42 -5.48
N GLN A 111 1.67 3.70 -6.32
CA GLN A 111 2.68 4.29 -7.20
C GLN A 111 2.09 5.28 -8.21
N ARG A 112 0.98 4.92 -8.84
CA ARG A 112 0.29 5.79 -9.82
C ARG A 112 -0.14 7.12 -9.23
N LEU A 113 -0.47 7.14 -7.95
CA LEU A 113 -1.01 8.30 -7.24
C LEU A 113 0.00 8.95 -6.28
N ARG A 114 1.27 8.51 -6.31
CA ARG A 114 2.32 9.03 -5.44
C ARG A 114 2.55 10.54 -5.60
N HIS A 115 2.29 11.08 -6.78
CA HIS A 115 2.37 12.52 -7.04
C HIS A 115 1.38 13.35 -6.21
N LEU A 116 0.32 12.74 -5.66
CA LEU A 116 -0.62 13.38 -4.75
C LEU A 116 -0.06 13.55 -3.33
N LEU A 117 1.00 12.80 -2.98
CA LEU A 117 1.69 12.89 -1.70
C LEU A 117 2.68 14.07 -1.71
N THR A 118 2.13 15.26 -1.64
CA THR A 118 2.88 16.51 -1.69
C THR A 118 3.40 16.95 -0.32
N TYR A 119 4.21 18.02 -0.32
CA TYR A 119 4.67 18.67 0.91
C TYR A 119 3.56 19.35 1.71
N ALA A 120 2.37 19.49 1.14
CA ALA A 120 1.21 20.07 1.85
C ALA A 120 0.74 19.19 3.02
N MET A 121 0.91 17.87 2.90
CA MET A 121 0.54 16.89 3.93
C MET A 121 1.76 16.01 4.30
N PRO A 122 2.83 16.59 4.87
CA PRO A 122 4.13 15.94 5.00
C PRO A 122 4.08 14.70 5.90
N ARG A 123 3.26 14.73 6.97
CA ARG A 123 3.09 13.57 7.86
C ARG A 123 2.49 12.38 7.11
N ILE A 124 1.39 12.57 6.38
CA ILE A 124 0.73 11.50 5.60
C ILE A 124 1.64 11.02 4.49
N ALA A 125 2.33 11.96 3.82
CA ALA A 125 3.27 11.63 2.75
C ALA A 125 4.43 10.77 3.25
N THR A 126 4.99 11.08 4.43
CA THR A 126 6.07 10.30 5.05
C THR A 126 5.57 8.95 5.54
N GLN A 127 4.43 8.92 6.28
CA GLN A 127 3.84 7.69 6.77
C GLN A 127 3.54 6.71 5.63
N THR A 128 2.91 7.20 4.56
CA THR A 128 2.59 6.37 3.39
C THR A 128 3.86 5.75 2.78
N ARG A 129 4.94 6.53 2.63
CA ARG A 129 6.21 6.02 2.09
C ARG A 129 6.84 4.98 3.01
N ILE A 130 6.79 5.19 4.32
CA ILE A 130 7.26 4.20 5.31
C ILE A 130 6.53 2.87 5.13
N GLU A 131 5.21 2.92 5.00
CA GLU A 131 4.42 1.70 4.81
C GLU A 131 4.72 1.01 3.48
N LEU A 132 4.91 1.78 2.41
CA LEU A 132 5.32 1.24 1.11
C LEU A 132 6.73 0.64 1.15
N VAL A 133 7.68 1.23 1.90
CA VAL A 133 9.01 0.62 2.11
C VAL A 133 8.87 -0.76 2.76
N ARG A 134 8.00 -0.89 3.77
CA ARG A 134 7.72 -2.21 4.39
C ARG A 134 7.16 -3.22 3.39
N VAL A 135 6.28 -2.76 2.49
CA VAL A 135 5.74 -3.60 1.40
C VAL A 135 6.84 -4.02 0.43
N TYR A 136 7.68 -3.08 -0.03
CA TYR A 136 8.79 -3.37 -0.94
C TYR A 136 9.78 -4.38 -0.34
N LEU A 137 10.19 -4.17 0.93
CA LEU A 137 11.07 -5.11 1.62
C LEU A 137 10.46 -6.51 1.74
N ALA A 138 9.18 -6.60 2.08
CA ALA A 138 8.49 -7.90 2.15
C ALA A 138 8.37 -8.60 0.79
N LEU A 139 8.29 -7.83 -0.31
CA LEU A 139 8.29 -8.34 -1.68
C LEU A 139 9.70 -8.62 -2.23
N GLY A 140 10.77 -8.21 -1.52
CA GLY A 140 12.16 -8.36 -1.94
C GLY A 140 12.61 -7.34 -3.00
N ASP A 141 11.86 -6.25 -3.19
CA ASP A 141 12.20 -5.17 -4.09
C ASP A 141 13.01 -4.08 -3.36
N LEU A 142 14.32 -4.27 -3.30
CA LEU A 142 15.22 -3.34 -2.62
C LEU A 142 15.34 -2.01 -3.33
N ALA A 143 15.31 -2.00 -4.66
CA ALA A 143 15.45 -0.76 -5.44
C ALA A 143 14.26 0.18 -5.19
N GLY A 144 13.04 -0.37 -5.13
CA GLY A 144 11.84 0.37 -4.77
C GLY A 144 11.93 0.92 -3.34
N ALA A 145 12.38 0.10 -2.39
CA ALA A 145 12.57 0.50 -1.00
C ALA A 145 13.59 1.64 -0.86
N GLU A 146 14.77 1.52 -1.50
CA GLU A 146 15.83 2.54 -1.48
C GLU A 146 15.36 3.89 -2.05
N THR A 147 14.57 3.84 -3.12
CA THR A 147 14.03 5.05 -3.72
C THR A 147 13.12 5.79 -2.75
N LEU A 148 12.23 5.08 -2.07
CA LEU A 148 11.32 5.68 -1.10
C LEU A 148 12.04 6.17 0.16
N ILE A 149 13.09 5.48 0.63
CA ILE A 149 13.91 5.95 1.75
C ILE A 149 14.54 7.30 1.43
N ARG A 150 15.09 7.49 0.24
CA ARG A 150 15.64 8.80 -0.17
C ARG A 150 14.58 9.90 -0.17
N GLU A 151 13.37 9.60 -0.67
CA GLU A 151 12.25 10.57 -0.63
C GLU A 151 11.82 10.89 0.82
N ILE A 152 11.85 9.90 1.72
CA ILE A 152 11.57 10.11 3.15
C ILE A 152 12.64 11.03 3.76
N ASP A 153 13.92 10.80 3.48
CA ASP A 153 15.02 11.62 3.99
C ASP A 153 14.87 13.08 3.54
N GLU A 154 14.51 13.33 2.27
CA GLU A 154 14.23 14.67 1.76
C GLU A 154 13.07 15.37 2.48
N LEU A 155 12.00 14.62 2.79
CA LEU A 155 10.86 15.14 3.56
C LEU A 155 11.25 15.48 4.99
N LEU A 156 12.00 14.59 5.65
CA LEU A 156 12.42 14.76 7.04
C LEU A 156 13.45 15.88 7.21
N GLN A 157 14.33 16.12 6.23
CA GLN A 157 15.24 17.27 6.23
C GLN A 157 14.49 18.60 6.25
N ARG A 158 13.35 18.68 5.56
CA ARG A 158 12.49 19.89 5.54
C ARG A 158 11.54 19.99 6.73
N ARG A 159 11.29 18.90 7.42
CA ARG A 159 10.36 18.80 8.55
C ARG A 159 10.95 17.97 9.70
N PRO A 160 11.92 18.55 10.44
CA PRO A 160 12.59 17.86 11.54
C PRO A 160 11.69 17.61 12.75
N ASP A 161 10.51 18.22 12.79
CA ASP A 161 9.48 18.03 13.81
C ASP A 161 8.82 16.63 13.80
N MET A 162 9.03 15.82 12.74
CA MET A 162 8.46 14.48 12.60
C MET A 162 9.38 13.38 13.22
N SER A 163 9.80 13.55 14.46
CA SER A 163 10.80 12.69 15.13
C SER A 163 10.44 11.21 15.21
N SER A 164 9.14 10.87 15.43
CA SER A 164 8.71 9.46 15.49
C SER A 164 8.82 8.77 14.13
N LEU A 165 8.41 9.44 13.05
CA LEU A 165 8.54 8.91 11.69
C LEU A 165 10.00 8.82 11.25
N ALA A 166 10.86 9.76 11.71
CA ALA A 166 12.29 9.69 11.49
C ALA A 166 12.91 8.46 12.18
N GLY A 167 12.44 8.11 13.37
CA GLY A 167 12.85 6.88 14.06
C GLY A 167 12.50 5.62 13.26
N GLU A 168 11.26 5.53 12.78
CA GLU A 168 10.81 4.41 11.95
C GLU A 168 11.59 4.30 10.63
N ALA A 169 11.83 5.42 9.96
CA ALA A 169 12.60 5.47 8.72
C ALA A 169 14.02 4.95 8.93
N ARG A 170 14.71 5.37 10.02
CA ARG A 170 16.05 4.88 10.34
C ARG A 170 16.11 3.38 10.56
N VAL A 171 15.10 2.82 11.24
CA VAL A 171 15.01 1.35 11.44
C VAL A 171 14.89 0.63 10.10
N LEU A 172 14.08 1.16 9.17
CA LEU A 172 13.94 0.57 7.85
C LEU A 172 15.21 0.76 7.00
N GLN A 173 15.85 1.91 7.10
CA GLN A 173 17.11 2.18 6.40
C GLN A 173 18.24 1.24 6.88
N ALA A 174 18.32 0.96 8.17
CA ALA A 174 19.28 0.00 8.72
C ALA A 174 19.07 -1.43 8.19
N ARG A 175 17.86 -1.80 7.84
CA ARG A 175 17.54 -3.12 7.26
C ARG A 175 17.95 -3.27 5.79
N LEU A 176 18.09 -2.19 5.03
CA LEU A 176 18.46 -2.25 3.61
C LEU A 176 19.80 -2.95 3.34
N PRO A 177 20.91 -2.64 4.06
CA PRO A 177 22.17 -3.34 3.88
C PRO A 177 22.09 -4.84 4.21
N GLU A 178 21.30 -5.19 5.23
CA GLU A 178 21.08 -6.59 5.63
C GLU A 178 20.32 -7.40 4.58
N GLU A 179 19.44 -6.74 3.82
CA GLU A 179 18.69 -7.32 2.71
C GLU A 179 19.51 -7.37 1.40
N ARG A 180 20.63 -6.64 1.31
CA ARG A 180 21.57 -6.72 0.18
C ARG A 180 22.43 -7.98 0.30
N CYS A 181 21.98 -9.07 -0.31
CA CYS A 181 22.88 -10.20 -0.54
C CYS A 181 23.84 -9.90 -1.69
N PRO A 182 25.17 -9.99 -1.50
CA PRO A 182 26.10 -9.94 -2.61
C PRO A 182 25.91 -11.19 -3.45
N SER A 183 25.52 -11.02 -4.68
CA SER A 183 25.39 -12.02 -5.74
C SER A 183 24.01 -12.59 -6.02
N ALA A 184 23.33 -11.97 -6.98
CA ALA A 184 22.52 -12.70 -7.95
C ALA A 184 22.33 -11.83 -9.20
N SER A 185 23.30 -11.84 -10.07
CA SER A 185 23.15 -11.37 -11.45
C SER A 185 22.58 -12.53 -12.27
N GLY A 186 21.28 -12.48 -12.59
CA GLY A 186 20.64 -13.47 -13.47
C GLY A 186 19.13 -13.58 -13.25
N GLU A 187 18.37 -13.78 -14.32
CA GLU A 187 16.90 -13.92 -14.32
C GLU A 187 16.33 -15.06 -13.44
N SER A 188 17.18 -15.94 -12.93
CA SER A 188 16.81 -17.05 -12.02
C SER A 188 17.37 -16.89 -10.61
N ALA A 189 17.87 -15.70 -10.25
CA ALA A 189 18.52 -15.49 -8.98
C ALA A 189 17.52 -15.41 -7.83
N LEU A 190 17.85 -16.07 -6.72
CA LEU A 190 17.07 -15.99 -5.48
C LEU A 190 17.17 -14.59 -4.89
N THR A 191 16.06 -14.05 -4.41
CA THR A 191 16.05 -12.79 -3.66
C THR A 191 16.71 -12.98 -2.29
N CYS A 192 17.11 -11.90 -1.64
CA CYS A 192 17.67 -11.96 -0.29
C CYS A 192 16.70 -12.58 0.72
N ALA A 193 15.40 -12.33 0.59
CA ALA A 193 14.37 -12.96 1.41
C ALA A 193 14.34 -14.48 1.20
N GLU A 194 14.45 -14.94 -0.04
CA GLU A 194 14.52 -16.37 -0.38
C GLU A 194 15.84 -17.01 0.08
N LEU A 195 16.96 -16.30 -0.03
CA LEU A 195 18.26 -16.76 0.46
C LEU A 195 18.30 -16.87 1.99
N ARG A 196 17.67 -15.94 2.70
CA ARG A 196 17.53 -16.00 4.18
C ARG A 196 16.57 -17.10 4.63
N LEU A 197 15.54 -17.39 3.84
CA LEU A 197 14.61 -18.49 4.11
C LEU A 197 15.28 -19.86 3.89
N LEU A 198 16.21 -19.96 2.96
CA LEU A 198 16.81 -21.22 2.53
C LEU A 198 17.48 -22.02 3.65
N PRO A 199 18.30 -21.43 4.55
CA PRO A 199 18.84 -22.13 5.72
C PRO A 199 17.74 -22.63 6.67
N MET A 200 16.66 -21.86 6.84
CA MET A 200 15.52 -22.25 7.67
C MET A 200 14.75 -23.45 7.07
N LEU A 201 14.68 -23.53 5.75
CA LEU A 201 14.11 -24.69 5.07
C LEU A 201 14.98 -25.95 5.24
N ALA A 202 16.27 -25.84 5.52
CA ALA A 202 17.15 -26.95 5.81
C ALA A 202 17.01 -27.49 7.24
N THR A 203 16.31 -26.79 8.12
CA THR A 203 16.03 -27.22 9.50
C THR A 203 14.79 -28.11 9.57
N HIS A 204 14.44 -28.59 10.76
CA HIS A 204 13.18 -29.33 11.02
C HIS A 204 11.99 -28.43 11.35
N LEU A 205 12.17 -27.09 11.33
CA LEU A 205 11.13 -26.12 11.67
C LEU A 205 9.98 -26.15 10.68
N THR A 206 8.76 -26.06 11.19
CA THR A 206 7.55 -25.87 10.37
C THR A 206 7.46 -24.43 9.86
N PHE A 207 6.65 -24.17 8.83
CA PHE A 207 6.45 -22.80 8.33
C PHE A 207 5.98 -21.81 9.41
N PRO A 208 5.07 -22.14 10.33
CA PRO A 208 4.75 -21.26 11.45
C PRO A 208 5.93 -20.96 12.37
N GLN A 209 6.78 -21.94 12.66
CA GLN A 209 7.98 -21.73 13.48
C GLN A 209 9.04 -20.87 12.77
N ILE A 210 9.25 -21.09 11.48
CA ILE A 210 10.11 -20.24 10.65
C ILE A 210 9.57 -18.81 10.62
N ALA A 211 8.26 -18.65 10.48
CA ALA A 211 7.60 -17.36 10.50
C ALA A 211 7.83 -16.60 11.81
N ALA A 212 7.71 -17.29 12.95
CA ALA A 212 8.01 -16.71 14.26
C ALA A 212 9.48 -16.27 14.37
N THR A 213 10.43 -17.12 13.92
CA THR A 213 11.87 -16.83 13.92
C THR A 213 12.22 -15.62 13.04
N MET A 214 11.57 -15.50 11.88
CA MET A 214 11.82 -14.43 10.91
C MET A 214 10.93 -13.18 11.14
N SER A 215 10.08 -13.17 12.16
CA SER A 215 9.09 -12.10 12.44
C SER A 215 8.18 -11.80 11.25
N LEU A 216 7.76 -12.85 10.55
CA LEU A 216 6.88 -12.80 9.39
C LEU A 216 5.61 -13.63 9.64
N SER A 217 4.60 -13.48 8.75
CA SER A 217 3.43 -14.35 8.81
C SER A 217 3.73 -15.73 8.21
N PRO A 218 3.08 -16.82 8.69
CA PRO A 218 3.22 -18.15 8.08
C PRO A 218 2.89 -18.18 6.58
N ASN A 219 1.94 -17.36 6.15
CA ASN A 219 1.56 -17.24 4.76
C ASN A 219 2.63 -16.53 3.92
N THR A 220 3.32 -15.53 4.48
CA THR A 220 4.47 -14.88 3.84
C THR A 220 5.60 -15.89 3.61
N ILE A 221 5.93 -16.71 4.62
CA ILE A 221 6.93 -17.77 4.50
C ILE A 221 6.53 -18.78 3.42
N LYS A 222 5.26 -19.22 3.39
CA LYS A 222 4.74 -20.11 2.35
C LYS A 222 4.95 -19.51 0.95
N SER A 223 4.55 -18.27 0.74
CA SER A 223 4.65 -17.60 -0.56
C SER A 223 6.12 -17.46 -1.00
N GLN A 224 7.02 -17.10 -0.08
CA GLN A 224 8.45 -17.02 -0.35
C GLN A 224 9.04 -18.40 -0.67
N ALA A 225 8.63 -19.45 0.06
CA ALA A 225 9.08 -20.81 -0.19
C ALA A 225 8.64 -21.32 -1.59
N TYR A 226 7.38 -21.09 -1.97
CA TYR A 226 6.91 -21.49 -3.30
C TYR A 226 7.58 -20.69 -4.44
N SER A 227 7.86 -19.41 -4.23
CA SER A 227 8.64 -18.61 -5.19
C SER A 227 10.06 -19.15 -5.35
N LEU A 228 10.70 -19.49 -4.22
CA LEU A 228 12.01 -20.12 -4.18
C LEU A 228 12.02 -21.48 -4.90
N TYR A 229 11.03 -22.33 -4.65
CA TYR A 229 10.91 -23.63 -5.32
C TYR A 229 10.81 -23.46 -6.84
N ARG A 230 9.97 -22.54 -7.30
CA ARG A 230 9.83 -22.23 -8.73
C ARG A 230 11.14 -21.77 -9.36
N LYS A 231 11.91 -20.90 -8.69
CA LYS A 231 13.22 -20.40 -9.17
C LYS A 231 14.30 -21.48 -9.17
N LEU A 232 14.23 -22.43 -8.25
CA LEU A 232 15.14 -23.56 -8.22
C LEU A 232 14.73 -24.68 -9.20
N GLY A 233 13.52 -24.62 -9.77
CA GLY A 233 12.99 -25.66 -10.64
C GLY A 233 12.65 -26.96 -9.88
N VAL A 234 12.09 -26.82 -8.66
CA VAL A 234 11.74 -27.94 -7.78
C VAL A 234 10.32 -27.77 -7.23
N SER A 235 9.73 -28.86 -6.71
CA SER A 235 8.35 -28.87 -6.24
C SER A 235 8.21 -29.07 -4.73
N SER A 236 9.29 -29.42 -4.04
CA SER A 236 9.25 -29.76 -2.62
C SER A 236 10.37 -29.09 -1.82
N ARG A 237 10.16 -28.99 -0.50
CA ARG A 237 11.16 -28.50 0.46
C ARG A 237 12.45 -29.31 0.40
N THR A 238 12.34 -30.63 0.38
CA THR A 238 13.48 -31.55 0.35
C THR A 238 14.31 -31.36 -0.91
N GLU A 239 13.64 -31.26 -2.07
CA GLU A 239 14.30 -30.97 -3.35
C GLU A 239 14.96 -29.59 -3.37
N ALA A 240 14.31 -28.59 -2.79
CA ALA A 240 14.87 -27.24 -2.71
C ALA A 240 16.17 -27.22 -1.89
N VAL A 241 16.20 -27.90 -0.75
CA VAL A 241 17.40 -28.02 0.08
C VAL A 241 18.50 -28.80 -0.65
N ALA A 242 18.17 -29.94 -1.28
CA ALA A 242 19.12 -30.73 -2.06
C ALA A 242 19.72 -29.92 -3.22
N ARG A 243 18.87 -29.22 -4.00
CA ARG A 243 19.30 -28.40 -5.13
C ARG A 243 20.16 -27.21 -4.68
N SER A 244 19.85 -26.63 -3.53
CA SER A 244 20.62 -25.52 -2.97
C SER A 244 22.01 -25.95 -2.48
N ARG A 245 22.12 -27.14 -1.92
CA ARG A 245 23.42 -27.74 -1.58
C ARG A 245 24.26 -28.03 -2.82
N GLN A 246 23.65 -28.51 -3.92
CA GLN A 246 24.32 -28.71 -5.21
C GLN A 246 24.83 -27.39 -5.81
N ARG A 247 24.11 -26.29 -5.65
CA ARG A 247 24.49 -24.96 -6.15
C ARG A 247 25.40 -24.19 -5.18
N ALA A 248 25.89 -24.82 -4.12
CA ALA A 248 26.70 -24.20 -3.06
C ALA A 248 26.03 -22.97 -2.38
N LEU A 249 24.71 -22.89 -2.41
CA LEU A 249 23.92 -21.85 -1.74
C LEU A 249 23.70 -22.16 -0.25
N LEU A 250 23.88 -23.38 0.17
CA LEU A 250 23.91 -23.83 1.56
C LEU A 250 25.27 -24.47 1.85
N LYS A 251 25.87 -24.12 2.99
CA LYS A 251 27.07 -24.84 3.47
C LYS A 251 26.70 -26.28 3.72
N ARG A 252 27.61 -27.20 3.36
CA ARG A 252 27.52 -28.59 3.77
C ARG A 252 27.74 -28.61 5.29
N ASP A 253 26.75 -29.09 6.02
CA ASP A 253 26.96 -29.44 7.42
C ASP A 253 27.99 -30.59 7.40
N GLY A 254 29.16 -30.32 8.00
CA GLY A 254 30.21 -31.30 8.24
C GLY A 254 29.84 -32.21 9.41
#